data_ae2e4fb2619ce3fd6ee2c19fa7709463
#
_entry.id   ae2e4fb2619ce3fd6ee2c19fa7709463
#
_cell.length_a   1.000
_cell.length_b   1.000
_cell.length_c   1.000
_cell.angle_alpha   90.00
_cell.angle_beta   90.00
_cell.angle_gamma   90.00
#
_symmetry.space_group_name_H-M   'P 1'
#
loop_
_entity.id
_entity.type
_entity.pdbx_description
1 polymer ?
#
loop_
_entity_poly.entity_id
_entity_poly.type
_entity_poly.pdbx_seq_one_letter_code
_entity_poly.pdbx_strand_id
1 'polypeptide(L)'
;MKPKQSVVFFGTGPVAAQSLALLSKNFVIEAVITKPKPRHHRGTFPVIDIALERSLPIQYVTDKQSVSILMKQHHFKSTVGVLIDF
;
A
#
# COMPACT_ATOMS: atom_id res chain seq x y z
N MET A 1 -3.30 -26.81 -2.82
CA MET A 1 -2.97 -25.46 -3.34
C MET A 1 -2.09 -24.73 -2.34
N LYS A 2 -0.98 -24.16 -2.82
CA LYS A 2 -0.16 -23.33 -1.94
C LYS A 2 -0.87 -21.98 -1.75
N PRO A 3 -0.97 -21.48 -0.51
CA PRO A 3 -1.54 -20.17 -0.30
C PRO A 3 -0.66 -19.09 -0.94
N LYS A 4 -1.28 -18.00 -1.39
CA LYS A 4 -0.54 -16.87 -1.93
C LYS A 4 0.30 -16.23 -0.83
N GLN A 5 1.50 -15.80 -1.19
CA GLN A 5 2.36 -15.08 -0.27
C GLN A 5 1.76 -13.71 0.04
N SER A 6 1.84 -13.29 1.30
CA SER A 6 1.39 -11.97 1.73
C SER A 6 2.51 -10.96 1.60
N VAL A 7 2.17 -9.75 1.18
CA VAL A 7 3.13 -8.64 1.08
C VAL A 7 2.53 -7.37 1.67
N VAL A 8 3.38 -6.48 2.14
CA VAL A 8 3.00 -5.12 2.55
C VAL A 8 3.48 -4.18 1.46
N PHE A 9 2.58 -3.37 0.93
CA PHE A 9 2.86 -2.48 -0.19
C PHE A 9 3.02 -1.04 0.29
N PHE A 10 4.10 -0.40 -0.14
CA PHE A 10 4.38 1.02 0.13
C PHE A 10 4.48 1.75 -1.19
N GLY A 11 3.64 2.75 -1.42
CA GLY A 11 3.77 3.46 -2.68
C GLY A 11 2.77 4.59 -2.85
N THR A 12 3.10 5.48 -3.79
CA THR A 12 2.24 6.57 -4.25
C THR A 12 2.42 6.71 -5.76
N GLY A 13 1.48 7.38 -6.42
CA GLY A 13 1.60 7.70 -7.83
C GLY A 13 1.15 6.59 -8.78
N PRO A 14 1.14 6.89 -10.10
CA PRO A 14 0.57 5.99 -11.09
C PRO A 14 1.39 4.71 -11.32
N VAL A 15 2.72 4.78 -11.23
CA VAL A 15 3.58 3.60 -11.38
C VAL A 15 3.33 2.65 -10.22
N ALA A 16 3.27 3.18 -9.00
CA ALA A 16 2.96 2.38 -7.82
C ALA A 16 1.58 1.73 -7.94
N ALA A 17 0.59 2.47 -8.46
CA ALA A 17 -0.75 1.95 -8.64
C ALA A 17 -0.78 0.77 -9.61
N GLN A 18 -0.06 0.86 -10.72
CA GLN A 18 0.03 -0.24 -11.68
C GLN A 18 0.68 -1.47 -11.05
N SER A 19 1.73 -1.26 -10.28
CA SER A 19 2.41 -2.35 -9.58
C SER A 19 1.50 -3.01 -8.55
N LEU A 20 0.73 -2.20 -7.81
CA LEU A 20 -0.23 -2.72 -6.83
C LEU A 20 -1.29 -3.58 -7.51
N ALA A 21 -1.81 -3.14 -8.65
CA ALA A 21 -2.80 -3.90 -9.40
C ALA A 21 -2.27 -5.26 -9.82
N LEU A 22 -1.02 -5.30 -10.30
CA LEU A 22 -0.39 -6.56 -10.69
C LEU A 22 -0.11 -7.45 -9.49
N LEU A 23 0.42 -6.88 -8.41
CA LEU A 23 0.73 -7.64 -7.21
C LEU A 23 -0.52 -8.25 -6.59
N SER A 24 -1.63 -7.51 -6.59
CA SER A 24 -2.86 -7.99 -5.99
C SER A 24 -3.45 -9.21 -6.70
N LYS A 25 -3.03 -9.49 -7.93
CA LYS A 25 -3.45 -10.69 -8.66
C LYS A 25 -2.66 -11.94 -8.24
N ASN A 26 -1.41 -11.74 -7.79
CA ASN A 26 -0.50 -12.84 -7.51
C ASN A 26 -0.16 -13.00 -6.03
N PHE A 27 -0.43 -12.00 -5.22
CA PHE A 27 -0.11 -12.00 -3.80
C PHE A 27 -1.30 -11.50 -2.99
N VAL A 28 -1.31 -11.87 -1.72
CA VAL A 28 -2.26 -11.29 -0.76
C VAL A 28 -1.64 -9.98 -0.27
N ILE A 29 -2.33 -8.87 -0.45
CA ILE A 29 -1.85 -7.58 0.02
C ILE A 29 -2.32 -7.40 1.45
N GLU A 30 -1.41 -7.55 2.40
CA GLU A 30 -1.72 -7.44 3.82
C GLU A 30 -2.08 -6.01 4.19
N ALA A 31 -1.37 -5.04 3.63
CA ALA A 31 -1.66 -3.62 3.84
C ALA A 31 -1.09 -2.79 2.68
N VAL A 32 -1.77 -1.70 2.36
CA VAL A 32 -1.29 -0.68 1.42
C VAL A 32 -0.93 0.53 2.26
N ILE A 33 0.35 0.89 2.29
CA ILE A 33 0.84 2.02 3.04
C ILE A 33 1.16 3.13 2.06
N THR A 34 0.45 4.24 2.16
CA THR A 34 0.56 5.35 1.21
C THR A 34 0.39 6.68 1.93
N LYS A 35 0.62 7.76 1.22
CA LYS A 35 0.41 9.09 1.76
C LYS A 35 -1.05 9.49 1.61
N PRO A 36 -1.62 10.26 2.57
CA PRO A 36 -2.98 10.72 2.44
C PRO A 36 -3.13 11.70 1.28
N LYS A 37 -4.32 11.69 0.67
CA LYS A 37 -4.65 12.61 -0.40
C LYS A 37 -4.59 14.04 0.13
N PRO A 38 -3.84 14.96 -0.51
CA PRO A 38 -3.78 16.35 -0.06
C PRO A 38 -5.16 17.01 -0.05
N ARG A 39 -5.36 17.93 0.90
CA ARG A 39 -6.66 18.60 1.10
C ARG A 39 -7.19 19.26 -0.18
N HIS A 40 -6.27 19.86 -0.95
CA HIS A 40 -6.64 20.59 -2.18
C HIS A 40 -6.35 19.80 -3.44
N HIS A 41 -6.13 18.50 -3.31
CA HIS A 41 -5.84 17.65 -4.47
C HIS A 41 -7.09 17.52 -5.34
N ARG A 42 -6.95 17.93 -6.60
CA ARG A 42 -7.99 17.76 -7.61
C ARG A 42 -7.53 16.68 -8.59
N GLY A 43 -8.34 15.65 -8.74
CA GLY A 43 -8.04 14.56 -9.63
C GLY A 43 -7.87 13.23 -8.91
N THR A 44 -7.31 12.25 -9.61
CA THR A 44 -7.20 10.90 -9.10
C THR A 44 -6.02 10.73 -8.15
N PHE A 45 -6.14 9.79 -7.24
CA PHE A 45 -5.05 9.35 -6.39
C PHE A 45 -4.92 7.84 -6.58
N PRO A 46 -4.16 7.40 -7.59
CA PRO A 46 -4.29 6.05 -8.16
C PRO A 46 -4.12 4.91 -7.17
N VAL A 47 -3.16 5.00 -6.24
CA VAL A 47 -2.94 3.92 -5.26
C VAL A 47 -4.15 3.77 -4.35
N ILE A 48 -4.70 4.88 -3.88
CA ILE A 48 -5.89 4.85 -3.02
C ILE A 48 -7.08 4.30 -3.80
N ASP A 49 -7.26 4.75 -5.05
CA ASP A 49 -8.37 4.31 -5.88
C ASP A 49 -8.35 2.81 -6.11
N ILE A 50 -7.19 2.25 -6.42
CA ILE A 50 -7.05 0.80 -6.63
C ILE A 50 -7.27 0.03 -5.34
N ALA A 51 -6.73 0.52 -4.23
CA ALA A 51 -6.91 -0.14 -2.95
C ALA A 51 -8.38 -0.18 -2.54
N LEU A 52 -9.11 0.91 -2.75
CA LEU A 52 -10.55 0.95 -2.46
C LEU A 52 -11.34 0.03 -3.40
N GLU A 53 -11.02 0.05 -4.68
CA GLU A 53 -11.69 -0.79 -5.67
C GLU A 53 -11.55 -2.27 -5.35
N ARG A 54 -10.38 -2.68 -4.85
CA ARG A 54 -10.09 -4.06 -4.54
C ARG A 54 -10.28 -4.42 -3.07
N SER A 55 -10.83 -3.48 -2.29
CA SER A 55 -11.09 -3.66 -0.84
C SER A 55 -9.83 -4.03 -0.06
N LEU A 56 -8.70 -3.41 -0.40
CA LEU A 56 -7.43 -3.65 0.29
C LEU A 56 -7.31 -2.76 1.52
N PRO A 57 -6.70 -3.26 2.63
CA PRO A 57 -6.48 -2.43 3.80
C PRO A 57 -5.50 -1.28 3.51
N ILE A 58 -5.86 -0.06 3.90
CA ILE A 58 -5.04 1.12 3.65
C ILE A 58 -4.60 1.71 4.97
N GLN A 59 -3.30 2.06 5.05
CA GLN A 59 -2.73 2.80 6.16
C GLN A 59 -2.06 4.06 5.61
N TYR A 60 -2.33 5.19 6.22
CA TYR A 60 -1.78 6.47 5.77
C TYR A 60 -0.60 6.87 6.63
N VAL A 61 0.49 7.32 5.99
CA VAL A 61 1.67 7.84 6.66
C VAL A 61 2.06 9.17 6.03
N THR A 62 2.59 10.09 6.83
CA THR A 62 2.95 11.42 6.34
C THR A 62 4.45 11.62 6.19
N ASP A 63 5.25 10.83 6.91
CA ASP A 63 6.71 10.94 6.87
C ASP A 63 7.36 9.63 7.28
N LYS A 64 8.70 9.61 7.29
CA LYS A 64 9.46 8.41 7.67
C LYS A 64 9.21 8.00 9.11
N GLN A 65 8.99 8.97 9.99
CA GLN A 65 8.70 8.70 11.40
C GLN A 65 7.38 7.97 11.54
N SER A 66 6.35 8.39 10.80
CA SER A 66 5.05 7.73 10.79
C SER A 66 5.17 6.28 10.32
N VAL A 67 5.99 6.03 9.29
CA VAL A 67 6.24 4.65 8.82
C VAL A 67 6.87 3.82 9.92
N SER A 68 7.88 4.37 10.61
CA SER A 68 8.58 3.68 11.68
C SER A 68 7.63 3.32 12.82
N ILE A 69 6.78 4.26 13.22
CA ILE A 69 5.80 4.04 14.29
C ILE A 69 4.79 2.97 13.86
N LEU A 70 4.30 3.05 12.64
CA LEU A 70 3.35 2.08 12.10
C LEU A 70 3.94 0.67 12.11
N MET A 71 5.19 0.52 11.67
CA MET A 71 5.84 -0.79 11.63
C MET A 71 6.07 -1.37 13.03
N LYS A 72 6.25 -0.51 14.03
CA LYS A 72 6.39 -0.97 15.42
C LYS A 72 5.06 -1.35 16.05
N GLN A 73 3.99 -0.63 15.72
CA GLN A 73 2.67 -0.84 16.30
C GLN A 73 1.91 -1.99 15.65
N HIS A 74 2.12 -2.18 14.34
CA HIS A 74 1.46 -3.24 13.61
C HIS A 74 2.42 -4.40 13.37
N HIS A 75 2.07 -5.56 13.86
CA HIS A 75 2.85 -6.76 13.64
C HIS A 75 2.37 -7.44 12.36
N PHE A 76 2.93 -6.99 11.23
CA PHE A 76 2.57 -7.57 9.94
C PHE A 76 3.08 -9.01 9.85
N LYS A 77 2.25 -9.87 9.34
CA LYS A 77 2.60 -11.29 9.11
C LYS A 77 3.50 -11.44 7.90
N SER A 78 3.44 -10.48 6.98
CA SER A 78 4.25 -10.51 5.76
C SER A 78 5.72 -10.29 6.07
N THR A 79 6.58 -11.10 5.45
CA THR A 79 8.02 -10.93 5.54
C THR A 79 8.59 -10.12 4.39
N VAL A 80 7.76 -9.80 3.39
CA VAL A 80 8.17 -9.07 2.19
C VAL A 80 7.44 -7.73 2.14
N GLY A 81 8.22 -6.66 2.00
CA GLY A 81 7.71 -5.32 1.74
C GLY A 81 8.07 -4.91 0.32
N VAL A 82 7.13 -4.29 -0.39
CA VAL A 82 7.36 -3.77 -1.75
C VAL A 82 7.27 -2.26 -1.68
N LEU A 83 8.34 -1.58 -2.07
CA LEU A 83 8.43 -0.13 -2.01
C LEU A 83 8.57 0.43 -3.43
N ILE A 84 7.57 1.20 -3.87
CA ILE A 84 7.56 1.79 -5.20
C ILE A 84 7.11 3.25 -5.09
N ASP A 85 7.96 4.17 -5.54
CA ASP A 85 7.65 5.61 -5.55
C ASP A 85 7.13 6.14 -4.21
N PHE A 86 7.72 5.70 -3.14
CA PHE A 86 7.36 6.16 -1.80
C PHE A 86 8.38 7.19 -1.30
#